data_39feb79618b5369f98b2167a2d07d334
#
_entry.id   39feb79618b5369f98b2167a2d07d334
#
_cell.length_a   1.000
_cell.length_b   1.000
_cell.length_c   1.000
_cell.angle_alpha   90.00
_cell.angle_beta   90.00
_cell.angle_gamma   90.00
#
_symmetry.space_group_name_H-M   'P 1'
#
loop_
_entity.id
_entity.type
_entity.pdbx_description
1 polymer ?
#
loop_
_entity_poly.entity_id
_entity_poly.type
_entity_poly.pdbx_seq_one_letter_code
_entity_poly.pdbx_strand_id
1 'polypeptide(L)'
;MQHPRIPTNPHSSRWAWAGVALGLSAALVTQAPAYWLAQVVAQASNQRLLLQDPQGTVWNGSAQWTLNEGPRNTAIATTSLPTRVTWQLAPHMDLASPRLGVSAWVSSACCTPQPVRVDVSPLWQGVRVQVSDHTSQWPAAWLVGLGAPWNTVQPEGVMQLQTTRWVWEQRGDAAHLNGQAELQLRDLATRLSTLRPLGTYRVRVQGGDTIALTLDTLEGSLQLQGSGQLQNGRVQFNGEATAAPDAQDALSNLLNVLGQRQGNKSILKMG
;
A
#
# COMPACT_ATOMS: atom_id res chain seq x y z
N MET A 1 53.83 27.71 48.93
CA MET A 1 53.51 27.02 47.67
C MET A 1 52.11 27.40 47.25
N GLN A 2 51.95 28.30 46.26
CA GLN A 2 50.63 28.74 45.79
C GLN A 2 50.28 27.86 44.54
N HIS A 3 49.16 27.11 44.63
CA HIS A 3 48.62 26.38 43.50
C HIS A 3 47.97 27.36 42.51
N PRO A 4 48.29 27.29 41.21
CA PRO A 4 47.67 28.15 40.22
C PRO A 4 46.18 27.70 40.05
N ARG A 5 45.25 28.62 40.23
CA ARG A 5 43.84 28.44 39.90
C ARG A 5 43.67 28.53 38.40
N ILE A 6 43.33 27.43 37.75
CA ILE A 6 42.99 27.39 36.33
C ILE A 6 41.65 28.12 36.16
N PRO A 7 41.55 29.19 35.37
CA PRO A 7 40.27 29.88 35.14
C PRO A 7 39.34 28.97 34.32
N THR A 8 38.26 28.51 34.91
CA THR A 8 37.20 27.82 34.18
C THR A 8 36.37 28.85 33.41
N ASN A 9 36.55 28.89 32.10
CA ASN A 9 35.86 29.80 31.22
C ASN A 9 34.42 29.29 31.01
N PRO A 10 33.35 29.97 31.53
CA PRO A 10 31.97 29.45 31.50
C PRO A 10 31.36 29.35 30.09
N HIS A 11 31.96 29.97 29.09
CA HIS A 11 31.52 29.90 27.70
C HIS A 11 31.90 28.58 27.02
N SER A 12 32.97 27.90 27.42
CA SER A 12 33.38 26.61 26.84
C SER A 12 32.42 25.47 27.20
N SER A 13 31.80 25.54 28.37
CA SER A 13 30.81 24.54 28.82
C SER A 13 29.54 24.52 27.96
N ARG A 14 29.06 25.69 27.52
CA ARG A 14 27.83 25.79 26.69
C ARG A 14 28.03 25.18 25.31
N TRP A 15 29.17 25.39 24.68
CA TRP A 15 29.50 24.76 23.39
C TRP A 15 29.72 23.25 23.50
N ALA A 16 30.28 22.77 24.60
CA ALA A 16 30.42 21.36 24.87
C ALA A 16 29.02 20.67 25.00
N TRP A 17 28.11 21.27 25.74
CA TRP A 17 26.72 20.75 25.85
C TRP A 17 25.96 20.81 24.52
N ALA A 18 26.16 21.89 23.72
CA ALA A 18 25.57 21.98 22.39
C ALA A 18 26.12 20.86 21.46
N GLY A 19 27.42 20.58 21.52
CA GLY A 19 28.03 19.47 20.78
C GLY A 19 27.50 18.10 21.21
N VAL A 20 27.34 17.85 22.50
CA VAL A 20 26.76 16.62 23.04
C VAL A 20 25.29 16.47 22.60
N ALA A 21 24.49 17.51 22.70
CA ALA A 21 23.09 17.48 22.28
C ALA A 21 22.96 17.19 20.77
N LEU A 22 23.79 17.83 19.95
CA LEU A 22 23.80 17.64 18.50
C LEU A 22 24.27 16.23 18.12
N GLY A 23 25.30 15.71 18.79
CA GLY A 23 25.79 14.35 18.62
C GLY A 23 24.76 13.28 19.02
N LEU A 24 24.08 13.47 20.15
CA LEU A 24 23.00 12.59 20.59
C LEU A 24 21.83 12.62 19.61
N SER A 25 21.41 13.81 19.15
CA SER A 25 20.34 13.93 18.15
C SER A 25 20.70 13.24 16.84
N ALA A 26 21.91 13.41 16.35
CA ALA A 26 22.41 12.74 15.16
C ALA A 26 22.43 11.21 15.33
N ALA A 27 22.89 10.71 16.49
CA ALA A 27 22.91 9.29 16.80
C ALA A 27 21.48 8.72 16.88
N LEU A 28 20.54 9.41 17.52
CA LEU A 28 19.13 9.01 17.59
C LEU A 28 18.48 8.94 16.22
N VAL A 29 18.78 9.88 15.32
CA VAL A 29 18.25 9.88 13.96
C VAL A 29 18.87 8.75 13.14
N THR A 30 20.19 8.56 13.15
CA THR A 30 20.88 7.55 12.34
C THR A 30 20.61 6.12 12.82
N GLN A 31 20.40 5.93 14.13
CA GLN A 31 20.15 4.63 14.75
C GLN A 31 18.66 4.40 15.11
N ALA A 32 17.78 5.24 14.58
CA ALA A 32 16.33 5.15 14.85
C ALA A 32 15.83 3.72 14.57
N PRO A 33 15.24 3.01 15.56
CA PRO A 33 14.86 1.61 15.40
C PRO A 33 13.71 1.46 14.41
N ALA A 34 13.70 0.36 13.65
CA ALA A 34 12.66 0.01 12.66
C ALA A 34 11.23 0.03 13.23
N TYR A 35 11.09 -0.16 14.53
CA TYR A 35 9.82 -0.10 15.24
C TYR A 35 9.12 1.27 15.08
N TRP A 36 9.85 2.37 14.99
CA TRP A 36 9.24 3.69 14.77
C TRP A 36 8.58 3.76 13.40
N LEU A 37 9.24 3.22 12.37
CA LEU A 37 8.63 3.11 11.04
C LEU A 37 7.37 2.25 11.07
N ALA A 38 7.41 1.12 11.79
CA ALA A 38 6.25 0.24 11.94
C ALA A 38 5.06 0.96 12.56
N GLN A 39 5.29 1.78 13.59
CA GLN A 39 4.23 2.59 14.19
C GLN A 39 3.65 3.65 13.24
N VAL A 40 4.52 4.35 12.50
CA VAL A 40 4.08 5.35 11.51
C VAL A 40 3.23 4.70 10.42
N VAL A 41 3.67 3.57 9.88
CA VAL A 41 2.91 2.83 8.86
C VAL A 41 1.57 2.33 9.40
N ALA A 42 1.54 1.78 10.61
CA ALA A 42 0.32 1.34 11.26
C ALA A 42 -0.68 2.49 11.45
N GLN A 43 -0.23 3.65 11.91
CA GLN A 43 -1.07 4.83 12.09
C GLN A 43 -1.57 5.39 10.75
N ALA A 44 -0.68 5.55 9.77
CA ALA A 44 -1.02 6.07 8.45
C ALA A 44 -1.99 5.17 7.68
N SER A 45 -1.94 3.86 7.92
CA SER A 45 -2.84 2.87 7.30
C SER A 45 -4.12 2.61 8.11
N ASN A 46 -4.39 3.36 9.18
CA ASN A 46 -5.46 3.05 10.14
C ASN A 46 -5.42 1.59 10.62
N GLN A 47 -4.25 1.11 11.01
CA GLN A 47 -3.98 -0.26 11.48
C GLN A 47 -4.27 -1.37 10.44
N ARG A 48 -4.41 -1.03 9.16
CA ARG A 48 -4.67 -2.02 8.11
C ARG A 48 -3.42 -2.73 7.62
N LEU A 49 -2.29 -2.04 7.62
CA LEU A 49 -0.98 -2.62 7.30
C LEU A 49 -0.10 -2.58 8.55
N LEU A 50 0.29 -3.74 9.03
CA LEU A 50 1.16 -3.91 10.18
C LEU A 50 2.51 -4.45 9.73
N LEU A 51 3.58 -3.86 10.21
CA LEU A 51 4.93 -4.36 10.09
C LEU A 51 5.26 -5.14 11.36
N GLN A 52 5.07 -6.47 11.31
CA GLN A 52 5.34 -7.36 12.45
C GLN A 52 6.81 -7.73 12.52
N ASP A 53 7.32 -7.92 13.73
CA ASP A 53 8.72 -8.26 13.99
C ASP A 53 9.71 -7.37 13.20
N PRO A 54 9.63 -6.02 13.36
CA PRO A 54 10.51 -5.11 12.65
C PRO A 54 11.95 -5.25 13.15
N GLN A 55 12.90 -5.40 12.23
CA GLN A 55 14.32 -5.56 12.51
C GLN A 55 15.13 -4.47 11.80
N GLY A 56 16.25 -4.08 12.42
CA GLY A 56 17.14 -3.04 11.90
C GLY A 56 16.71 -1.64 12.28
N THR A 57 16.93 -0.69 11.40
CA THR A 57 16.66 0.73 11.60
C THR A 57 15.55 1.24 10.68
N VAL A 58 15.07 2.46 10.93
CA VAL A 58 14.19 3.17 10.00
C VAL A 58 14.80 3.24 8.60
N TRP A 59 16.12 3.45 8.53
CA TRP A 59 16.84 3.63 7.27
C TRP A 59 17.12 2.33 6.51
N ASN A 60 17.33 1.25 7.24
CA ASN A 60 17.62 -0.06 6.65
C ASN A 60 17.07 -1.14 7.56
N GLY A 61 16.01 -1.81 7.13
CA GLY A 61 15.34 -2.78 7.96
C GLY A 61 14.49 -3.78 7.18
N SER A 62 13.83 -4.63 7.94
CA SER A 62 12.90 -5.62 7.41
C SER A 62 11.77 -5.89 8.39
N ALA A 63 10.62 -6.32 7.87
CA ALA A 63 9.49 -6.76 8.68
C ALA A 63 8.62 -7.76 7.93
N GLN A 64 7.80 -8.48 8.66
CA GLN A 64 6.71 -9.27 8.10
C GLN A 64 5.51 -8.34 7.85
N TRP A 65 5.11 -8.20 6.59
CA TRP A 65 3.94 -7.38 6.26
C TRP A 65 2.66 -8.18 6.46
N THR A 66 1.78 -7.65 7.28
CA THR A 66 0.52 -8.28 7.65
C THR A 66 -0.63 -7.31 7.39
N LEU A 67 -1.63 -7.76 6.64
CA LEU A 67 -2.88 -7.02 6.50
C LEU A 67 -3.82 -7.37 7.64
N ASN A 68 -4.57 -6.37 8.09
CA ASN A 68 -5.54 -6.44 9.17
C ASN A 68 -6.80 -5.65 8.79
N GLU A 69 -7.95 -6.07 9.26
CA GLU A 69 -9.25 -5.42 9.02
C GLU A 69 -9.36 -4.01 9.64
N GLY A 70 -8.45 -3.67 10.58
CA GLY A 70 -8.41 -2.40 11.28
C GLY A 70 -9.01 -2.48 12.70
N PRO A 71 -9.03 -1.36 13.46
CA PRO A 71 -9.24 -1.35 14.92
C PRO A 71 -10.66 -1.68 15.39
N ARG A 72 -11.64 -1.79 14.50
CA ARG A 72 -13.06 -1.97 14.88
C ARG A 72 -13.49 -3.42 15.06
N ASN A 73 -12.66 -4.39 14.70
CA ASN A 73 -13.04 -5.80 14.75
C ASN A 73 -12.11 -6.61 15.66
N THR A 74 -12.67 -7.27 16.65
CA THR A 74 -11.95 -8.17 17.55
C THR A 74 -11.74 -9.58 16.98
N ALA A 75 -12.41 -9.91 15.88
CA ALA A 75 -12.25 -11.17 15.15
C ALA A 75 -11.16 -10.98 14.08
N ILE A 76 -9.94 -11.24 14.45
CA ILE A 76 -8.72 -10.88 13.74
C ILE A 76 -8.50 -11.84 12.56
N ALA A 77 -9.03 -11.50 11.39
CA ALA A 77 -8.52 -12.04 10.15
C ALA A 77 -7.22 -11.29 9.78
N THR A 78 -6.08 -11.80 10.17
CA THR A 78 -4.78 -11.26 9.75
C THR A 78 -4.17 -12.19 8.72
N THR A 79 -3.61 -11.62 7.65
CA THR A 79 -2.89 -12.39 6.64
C THR A 79 -1.53 -11.76 6.39
N SER A 80 -0.49 -12.54 6.61
CA SER A 80 0.89 -12.11 6.40
C SER A 80 1.41 -12.55 5.03
N LEU A 81 2.32 -11.78 4.46
CA LEU A 81 3.06 -12.21 3.28
C LEU A 81 3.94 -13.43 3.60
N PRO A 82 4.21 -14.31 2.63
CA PRO A 82 5.02 -15.51 2.88
C PRO A 82 6.49 -15.21 3.19
N THR A 83 6.99 -14.04 2.75
CA THR A 83 8.37 -13.61 2.98
C THR A 83 8.43 -12.25 3.63
N ARG A 84 9.54 -11.98 4.31
CA ARG A 84 9.80 -10.64 4.87
C ARG A 84 9.98 -9.62 3.74
N VAL A 85 9.54 -8.42 4.01
CA VAL A 85 9.78 -7.25 3.16
C VAL A 85 10.95 -6.49 3.76
N THR A 86 11.91 -6.14 2.93
CA THR A 86 13.05 -5.31 3.29
C THR A 86 12.89 -3.92 2.71
N TRP A 87 13.43 -2.93 3.39
CA TRP A 87 13.46 -1.55 2.91
C TRP A 87 14.81 -0.89 3.15
N GLN A 88 15.12 0.05 2.28
CA GLN A 88 16.21 1.00 2.43
C GLN A 88 15.65 2.39 2.20
N LEU A 89 15.82 3.29 3.18
CA LEU A 89 15.40 4.67 3.08
C LEU A 89 16.64 5.57 2.94
N ALA A 90 16.55 6.54 2.06
CA ALA A 90 17.57 7.59 1.95
C ALA A 90 16.89 8.95 1.72
N PRO A 91 17.39 10.02 2.35
CA PRO A 91 16.95 11.36 2.02
C PRO A 91 17.36 11.68 0.57
N HIS A 92 16.48 12.36 -0.17
CA HIS A 92 16.82 12.89 -1.48
C HIS A 92 16.37 14.34 -1.60
N MET A 93 17.00 15.08 -2.48
CA MET A 93 16.62 16.43 -2.84
C MET A 93 16.37 16.48 -4.35
N ASP A 94 15.17 16.90 -4.73
CA ASP A 94 14.84 17.17 -6.12
C ASP A 94 15.46 18.53 -6.50
N LEU A 95 16.45 18.50 -7.40
CA LEU A 95 17.16 19.71 -7.85
C LEU A 95 16.32 20.56 -8.81
N ALA A 96 15.35 19.95 -9.51
CA ALA A 96 14.44 20.66 -10.41
C ALA A 96 13.36 21.43 -9.65
N SER A 97 13.01 20.95 -8.49
CA SER A 97 12.11 21.60 -7.53
C SER A 97 12.75 21.40 -6.16
N PRO A 98 13.40 22.40 -5.53
CA PRO A 98 14.16 22.19 -4.30
C PRO A 98 13.28 21.71 -3.16
N ARG A 99 13.00 20.42 -3.16
CA ARG A 99 12.17 19.72 -2.18
C ARG A 99 12.99 18.62 -1.55
N LEU A 100 13.00 18.61 -0.23
CA LEU A 100 13.54 17.51 0.53
C LEU A 100 12.50 16.40 0.58
N GLY A 101 12.91 15.16 0.33
CA GLY A 101 12.08 13.99 0.37
C GLY A 101 12.83 12.78 0.89
N VAL A 102 12.16 11.65 0.89
CA VAL A 102 12.72 10.34 1.24
C VAL A 102 12.44 9.39 0.08
N SER A 103 13.48 8.75 -0.41
CA SER A 103 13.38 7.61 -1.32
C SER A 103 13.38 6.32 -0.51
N ALA A 104 12.43 5.45 -0.78
CA ALA A 104 12.35 4.10 -0.23
C ALA A 104 12.55 3.08 -1.35
N TRP A 105 13.46 2.14 -1.17
CA TRP A 105 13.59 0.94 -1.99
C TRP A 105 13.01 -0.23 -1.19
N VAL A 106 11.92 -0.79 -1.70
CA VAL A 106 11.18 -1.87 -1.04
C VAL A 106 11.32 -3.14 -1.86
N SER A 107 11.70 -4.24 -1.22
CA SER A 107 11.83 -5.54 -1.89
C SER A 107 11.30 -6.68 -1.02
N SER A 108 10.80 -7.71 -1.70
CA SER A 108 10.33 -8.95 -1.08
C SER A 108 10.58 -10.11 -2.03
N ALA A 109 11.19 -11.17 -1.54
CA ALA A 109 11.59 -12.31 -2.37
C ALA A 109 10.40 -13.01 -3.07
N CYS A 110 9.20 -12.99 -2.44
CA CYS A 110 8.00 -13.55 -3.06
C CYS A 110 7.46 -12.69 -4.21
N CYS A 111 7.62 -11.35 -4.10
CA CYS A 111 6.59 -10.49 -4.64
C CYS A 111 7.14 -9.36 -5.50
N THR A 112 8.40 -8.98 -5.34
CA THR A 112 9.06 -7.95 -6.13
C THR A 112 10.33 -8.49 -6.78
N PRO A 113 10.33 -8.77 -8.09
CA PRO A 113 11.52 -9.24 -8.80
C PRO A 113 12.69 -8.26 -8.73
N GLN A 114 12.37 -6.97 -8.64
CA GLN A 114 13.31 -5.87 -8.46
C GLN A 114 12.81 -4.95 -7.34
N PRO A 115 13.70 -4.25 -6.61
CA PRO A 115 13.29 -3.28 -5.61
C PRO A 115 12.39 -2.21 -6.21
N VAL A 116 11.26 -1.96 -5.57
CA VAL A 116 10.33 -0.89 -5.94
C VAL A 116 10.80 0.41 -5.31
N ARG A 117 11.06 1.42 -6.10
CA ARG A 117 11.40 2.74 -5.59
C ARG A 117 10.14 3.58 -5.40
N VAL A 118 10.00 4.13 -4.21
CA VAL A 118 8.93 5.05 -3.83
C VAL A 118 9.56 6.31 -3.28
N ASP A 119 9.31 7.44 -3.93
CA ASP A 119 9.78 8.75 -3.50
C ASP A 119 8.63 9.49 -2.82
N VAL A 120 8.84 9.94 -1.59
CA VAL A 120 7.86 10.69 -0.80
C VAL A 120 8.43 12.06 -0.50
N SER A 121 7.71 13.10 -0.91
CA SER A 121 8.11 14.49 -0.68
C SER A 121 6.96 15.27 -0.04
N PRO A 122 7.22 16.04 1.03
CA PRO A 122 6.21 16.90 1.61
C PRO A 122 5.89 18.05 0.64
N LEU A 123 4.61 18.43 0.60
CA LEU A 123 4.12 19.65 -0.03
C LEU A 123 3.71 20.62 1.09
N TRP A 124 3.51 21.90 0.74
CA TRP A 124 3.10 22.92 1.72
C TRP A 124 1.84 22.52 2.51
N GLN A 125 0.87 21.86 1.86
CA GLN A 125 -0.36 21.37 2.48
C GLN A 125 -0.66 19.94 2.06
N GLY A 126 0.33 19.04 2.13
CA GLY A 126 0.10 17.68 1.74
C GLY A 126 1.36 16.88 1.47
N VAL A 127 1.21 15.87 0.62
CA VAL A 127 2.27 14.94 0.29
C VAL A 127 2.23 14.58 -1.19
N ARG A 128 3.41 14.41 -1.78
CA ARG A 128 3.59 13.82 -3.11
C ARG A 128 4.26 12.46 -2.95
N VAL A 129 3.68 11.46 -3.57
CA VAL A 129 4.20 10.10 -3.62
C VAL A 129 4.41 9.74 -5.08
N GLN A 130 5.61 9.37 -5.44
CA GLN A 130 5.97 8.90 -6.77
C GLN A 130 6.46 7.46 -6.68
N VAL A 131 5.90 6.58 -7.50
CA VAL A 131 6.32 5.18 -7.59
C VAL A 131 6.99 4.98 -8.94
N SER A 132 8.16 4.37 -8.94
CA SER A 132 8.86 4.02 -10.19
C SER A 132 8.05 3.05 -11.04
N ASP A 133 8.29 3.07 -12.34
CA ASP A 133 7.73 2.06 -13.22
C ASP A 133 8.24 0.68 -12.79
N HIS A 134 7.32 -0.21 -12.45
CA HIS A 134 7.68 -1.55 -11.98
C HIS A 134 6.54 -2.55 -12.22
N THR A 135 6.89 -3.82 -12.10
CA THR A 135 5.95 -4.93 -12.05
C THR A 135 6.22 -5.77 -10.80
N SER A 136 5.18 -6.03 -10.04
CA SER A 136 5.24 -6.87 -8.83
C SER A 136 4.12 -7.90 -8.83
N GLN A 137 4.30 -9.00 -8.10
CA GLN A 137 3.34 -10.10 -8.02
C GLN A 137 3.06 -10.41 -6.55
N TRP A 138 1.79 -10.49 -6.19
CA TRP A 138 1.34 -10.67 -4.81
C TRP A 138 0.33 -11.81 -4.74
N PRO A 139 0.31 -12.63 -3.69
CA PRO A 139 -0.72 -13.64 -3.54
C PRO A 139 -2.09 -12.99 -3.30
N ALA A 140 -3.13 -13.40 -4.05
CA ALA A 140 -4.48 -12.86 -3.86
C ALA A 140 -5.03 -13.15 -2.45
N ALA A 141 -4.63 -14.27 -1.85
CA ALA A 141 -4.99 -14.65 -0.49
C ALA A 141 -4.55 -13.60 0.57
N TRP A 142 -3.58 -12.74 0.27
CA TRP A 142 -3.17 -11.67 1.18
C TRP A 142 -4.31 -10.68 1.45
N LEU A 143 -5.20 -10.46 0.46
CA LEU A 143 -6.36 -9.56 0.59
C LEU A 143 -7.34 -9.98 1.71
N VAL A 144 -7.35 -11.26 2.10
CA VAL A 144 -8.24 -11.79 3.16
C VAL A 144 -8.06 -10.99 4.46
N GLY A 145 -6.84 -10.54 4.74
CA GLY A 145 -6.54 -9.72 5.92
C GLY A 145 -7.23 -8.35 5.94
N LEU A 146 -7.73 -7.85 4.81
CA LEU A 146 -8.48 -6.59 4.76
C LEU A 146 -9.93 -6.71 5.28
N GLY A 147 -10.37 -7.93 5.64
CA GLY A 147 -11.73 -8.18 6.12
C GLY A 147 -12.75 -8.28 5.00
N ALA A 148 -14.01 -7.96 5.30
CA ALA A 148 -15.09 -8.07 4.32
C ALA A 148 -14.91 -7.09 3.13
N PRO A 149 -15.19 -7.52 1.88
CA PRO A 149 -15.72 -8.84 1.50
C PRO A 149 -14.67 -9.95 1.34
N TRP A 150 -13.36 -9.63 1.39
CA TRP A 150 -12.26 -10.53 1.04
C TRP A 150 -12.16 -11.77 1.93
N ASN A 151 -12.47 -11.62 3.23
CA ASN A 151 -12.48 -12.73 4.18
C ASN A 151 -13.62 -13.74 3.87
N THR A 152 -14.71 -13.30 3.24
CA THR A 152 -15.83 -14.15 2.80
C THR A 152 -15.51 -14.80 1.45
N VAL A 153 -15.04 -14.00 0.48
CA VAL A 153 -14.72 -14.47 -0.87
C VAL A 153 -13.50 -15.41 -0.86
N GLN A 154 -12.51 -15.17 0.03
CA GLN A 154 -11.27 -15.92 0.13
C GLN A 154 -10.61 -16.13 -1.23
N PRO A 155 -10.12 -15.04 -1.87
CA PRO A 155 -9.55 -15.11 -3.19
C PRO A 155 -8.24 -15.91 -3.18
N GLU A 156 -8.10 -16.77 -4.17
CA GLU A 156 -6.90 -17.52 -4.49
C GLU A 156 -6.42 -17.10 -5.88
N GLY A 157 -5.13 -17.16 -6.15
CA GLY A 157 -4.53 -16.73 -7.42
C GLY A 157 -3.41 -15.72 -7.23
N VAL A 158 -3.01 -15.07 -8.29
CA VAL A 158 -1.89 -14.11 -8.31
C VAL A 158 -2.39 -12.73 -8.72
N MET A 159 -2.04 -11.72 -7.93
CA MET A 159 -2.20 -10.31 -8.28
C MET A 159 -0.91 -9.80 -8.89
N GLN A 160 -0.94 -9.37 -10.13
CA GLN A 160 0.17 -8.67 -10.78
C GLN A 160 -0.14 -7.18 -10.83
N LEU A 161 0.67 -6.38 -10.16
CA LEU A 161 0.57 -4.93 -10.17
C LEU A 161 1.66 -4.35 -11.07
N GLN A 162 1.25 -3.51 -12.00
CA GLN A 162 2.15 -2.73 -12.85
C GLN A 162 1.85 -1.24 -12.67
N THR A 163 2.88 -0.45 -12.47
CA THR A 163 2.77 1.03 -12.41
C THR A 163 3.57 1.65 -13.55
N THR A 164 3.04 2.75 -14.10
CA THR A 164 3.69 3.54 -15.15
C THR A 164 3.52 5.00 -14.84
N ARG A 165 4.64 5.71 -14.64
CA ARG A 165 4.70 7.16 -14.34
C ARG A 165 3.76 7.56 -13.19
N TRP A 166 3.62 6.69 -12.18
CA TRP A 166 2.67 6.88 -11.08
C TRP A 166 3.13 8.01 -10.15
N VAL A 167 2.36 9.09 -10.09
CA VAL A 167 2.58 10.21 -9.19
C VAL A 167 1.25 10.61 -8.56
N TRP A 168 1.16 10.45 -7.25
CA TRP A 168 0.03 10.85 -6.43
C TRP A 168 0.36 12.12 -5.65
N GLU A 169 -0.48 13.13 -5.74
CA GLU A 169 -0.39 14.34 -4.93
C GLU A 169 -1.68 14.53 -4.14
N GLN A 170 -1.55 14.64 -2.82
CA GLN A 170 -2.63 15.00 -1.92
C GLN A 170 -2.37 16.43 -1.43
N ARG A 171 -3.32 17.33 -1.61
CA ARG A 171 -3.28 18.72 -1.11
C ARG A 171 -4.60 19.02 -0.42
N GLY A 172 -4.60 19.03 0.93
CA GLY A 172 -5.85 19.07 1.68
C GLY A 172 -6.77 17.92 1.28
N ASP A 173 -7.98 18.21 0.89
CA ASP A 173 -8.97 17.22 0.43
C ASP A 173 -8.85 16.89 -1.08
N ALA A 174 -8.04 17.64 -1.84
CA ALA A 174 -7.85 17.40 -3.26
C ALA A 174 -6.75 16.35 -3.49
N ALA A 175 -7.08 15.33 -4.28
CA ALA A 175 -6.16 14.31 -4.74
C ALA A 175 -5.96 14.40 -6.25
N HIS A 176 -4.72 14.43 -6.68
CA HIS A 176 -4.34 14.42 -8.10
C HIS A 176 -3.47 13.18 -8.36
N LEU A 177 -3.77 12.47 -9.42
CA LEU A 177 -2.99 11.35 -9.89
C LEU A 177 -2.53 11.61 -11.31
N ASN A 178 -1.24 11.43 -11.56
CA ASN A 178 -0.68 11.33 -12.90
C ASN A 178 -0.13 9.92 -13.11
N GLY A 179 -0.21 9.43 -14.35
CA GLY A 179 0.20 8.08 -14.69
C GLY A 179 -0.91 7.06 -14.50
N GLN A 180 -0.53 5.79 -14.46
CA GLN A 180 -1.48 4.68 -14.38
C GLN A 180 -0.96 3.53 -13.53
N ALA A 181 -1.89 2.76 -12.98
CA ALA A 181 -1.62 1.45 -12.40
C ALA A 181 -2.59 0.43 -13.00
N GLU A 182 -2.08 -0.74 -13.30
CA GLU A 182 -2.84 -1.90 -13.74
C GLU A 182 -2.63 -3.05 -12.77
N LEU A 183 -3.73 -3.57 -12.23
CA LEU A 183 -3.76 -4.76 -11.39
C LEU A 183 -4.45 -5.88 -12.17
N GLN A 184 -3.72 -6.95 -12.47
CA GLN A 184 -4.29 -8.17 -13.03
C GLN A 184 -4.43 -9.22 -11.93
N LEU A 185 -5.64 -9.73 -11.77
CA LEU A 185 -5.97 -10.85 -10.90
C LEU A 185 -5.99 -12.11 -11.78
N ARG A 186 -4.90 -12.87 -11.77
CA ARG A 186 -4.73 -14.05 -12.64
C ARG A 186 -5.21 -15.30 -11.94
N ASP A 187 -5.88 -16.15 -12.70
CA ASP A 187 -6.36 -17.47 -12.27
C ASP A 187 -7.15 -17.38 -10.96
N LEU A 188 -7.98 -16.32 -10.85
CA LEU A 188 -8.75 -16.09 -9.64
C LEU A 188 -9.67 -17.26 -9.35
N ALA A 189 -9.59 -17.79 -8.15
CA ALA A 189 -10.50 -18.78 -7.61
C ALA A 189 -11.04 -18.33 -6.24
N THR A 190 -12.10 -18.95 -5.77
CA THR A 190 -12.70 -18.70 -4.46
C THR A 190 -13.23 -19.99 -3.87
N ARG A 191 -13.39 -20.05 -2.55
CA ARG A 191 -14.04 -21.18 -1.89
C ARG A 191 -15.57 -21.18 -2.04
N LEU A 192 -16.15 -20.08 -2.50
CA LEU A 192 -17.60 -19.95 -2.72
C LEU A 192 -18.08 -20.61 -4.02
N SER A 193 -17.17 -21.07 -4.87
CA SER A 193 -17.49 -21.75 -6.12
C SER A 193 -16.66 -23.02 -6.28
N THR A 194 -17.26 -24.04 -6.88
CA THR A 194 -16.57 -25.26 -7.30
C THR A 194 -15.79 -25.06 -8.60
N LEU A 195 -16.13 -23.99 -9.35
CA LEU A 195 -15.47 -23.67 -10.59
C LEU A 195 -14.10 -23.04 -10.33
N ARG A 196 -13.06 -23.59 -10.93
CA ARG A 196 -11.66 -23.15 -10.74
C ARG A 196 -10.89 -23.28 -12.05
N PRO A 197 -10.26 -22.19 -12.56
CA PRO A 197 -10.40 -20.80 -12.09
C PRO A 197 -11.76 -20.17 -12.47
N LEU A 198 -12.11 -19.08 -11.81
CA LEU A 198 -13.26 -18.24 -12.17
C LEU A 198 -12.95 -17.38 -13.39
N GLY A 199 -11.72 -16.88 -13.46
CA GLY A 199 -11.22 -16.05 -14.54
C GLY A 199 -10.00 -15.21 -14.20
N THR A 200 -9.60 -14.42 -15.17
CA THR A 200 -8.53 -13.41 -15.06
C THR A 200 -9.16 -12.04 -15.29
N TYR A 201 -8.87 -11.12 -14.38
CA TYR A 201 -9.49 -9.79 -14.35
C TYR A 201 -8.44 -8.70 -14.38
N ARG A 202 -8.80 -7.55 -14.92
CA ARG A 202 -7.96 -6.38 -14.98
C ARG A 202 -8.67 -5.19 -14.34
N VAL A 203 -8.01 -4.58 -13.38
CA VAL A 203 -8.39 -3.29 -12.80
C VAL A 203 -7.36 -2.26 -13.23
N ARG A 204 -7.80 -1.17 -13.86
CA ARG A 204 -6.94 -0.03 -14.17
C ARG A 204 -7.35 1.19 -13.39
N VAL A 205 -6.35 1.91 -12.93
CA VAL A 205 -6.50 3.25 -12.36
C VAL A 205 -5.68 4.19 -13.22
N GLN A 206 -6.34 5.18 -13.78
CA GLN A 206 -5.73 6.16 -14.68
C GLN A 206 -5.90 7.56 -14.13
N GLY A 207 -4.79 8.28 -14.02
CA GLY A 207 -4.76 9.68 -13.65
C GLY A 207 -5.12 10.61 -14.81
N GLY A 208 -5.49 11.81 -14.46
CA GLY A 208 -5.88 12.88 -15.38
C GLY A 208 -6.66 13.95 -14.62
N ASP A 209 -7.54 14.69 -15.30
CA ASP A 209 -8.43 15.66 -14.68
C ASP A 209 -9.35 15.00 -13.64
N THR A 210 -9.71 13.76 -13.88
CA THR A 210 -10.38 12.87 -12.93
C THR A 210 -9.61 11.55 -12.84
N ILE A 211 -9.58 10.94 -11.66
CA ILE A 211 -8.97 9.63 -11.48
C ILE A 211 -10.02 8.59 -11.87
N ALA A 212 -9.80 7.94 -13.02
CA ALA A 212 -10.69 6.92 -13.57
C ALA A 212 -10.29 5.53 -13.08
N LEU A 213 -11.30 4.68 -12.85
CA LEU A 213 -11.18 3.28 -12.49
C LEU A 213 -11.96 2.43 -13.50
N THR A 214 -11.35 1.37 -14.05
CA THR A 214 -12.05 0.39 -14.88
C THR A 214 -11.78 -1.01 -14.39
N LEU A 215 -12.77 -1.88 -14.53
CA LEU A 215 -12.69 -3.32 -14.25
C LEU A 215 -13.17 -4.07 -15.49
N ASP A 216 -12.33 -4.96 -16.00
CA ASP A 216 -12.60 -5.78 -17.18
C ASP A 216 -12.26 -7.24 -16.89
N THR A 217 -13.05 -8.16 -17.44
CA THR A 217 -12.70 -9.58 -17.53
C THR A 217 -11.84 -9.81 -18.78
N LEU A 218 -10.67 -10.43 -18.60
CA LEU A 218 -9.82 -10.85 -19.72
C LEU A 218 -10.24 -12.24 -20.22
N GLU A 219 -10.52 -13.16 -19.30
CA GLU A 219 -10.96 -14.52 -19.58
C GLU A 219 -11.65 -15.13 -18.37
N GLY A 220 -12.50 -16.14 -18.59
CA GLY A 220 -13.14 -16.93 -17.51
C GLY A 220 -14.64 -16.96 -17.58
N SER A 221 -15.22 -17.79 -16.73
CA SER A 221 -16.67 -18.02 -16.68
C SER A 221 -17.43 -16.99 -15.84
N LEU A 222 -16.77 -16.34 -14.89
CA LEU A 222 -17.32 -15.18 -14.19
C LEU A 222 -16.90 -13.91 -14.94
N GLN A 223 -17.87 -13.22 -15.52
CA GLN A 223 -17.65 -11.97 -16.25
C GLN A 223 -17.90 -10.79 -15.33
N LEU A 224 -16.88 -9.99 -15.11
CA LEU A 224 -16.91 -8.74 -14.32
C LEU A 224 -16.60 -7.57 -15.23
N GLN A 225 -17.42 -6.54 -15.20
CA GLN A 225 -17.12 -5.29 -15.88
C GLN A 225 -17.62 -4.11 -15.06
N GLY A 226 -16.95 -2.98 -15.17
CA GLY A 226 -17.36 -1.79 -14.45
C GLY A 226 -16.44 -0.62 -14.68
N SER A 227 -16.95 0.54 -14.30
CA SER A 227 -16.19 1.79 -14.34
C SER A 227 -16.54 2.66 -13.14
N GLY A 228 -15.62 3.53 -12.80
CA GLY A 228 -15.79 4.45 -11.70
C GLY A 228 -14.79 5.57 -11.74
N GLN A 229 -14.87 6.44 -10.77
CA GLN A 229 -13.97 7.56 -10.61
C GLN A 229 -13.80 7.91 -9.14
N LEU A 230 -12.66 8.50 -8.82
CA LEU A 230 -12.42 9.08 -7.50
C LEU A 230 -12.84 10.54 -7.52
N GLN A 231 -13.86 10.88 -6.72
CA GLN A 231 -14.34 12.23 -6.54
C GLN A 231 -14.39 12.58 -5.06
N ASN A 232 -13.80 13.71 -4.68
CA ASN A 232 -13.78 14.19 -3.28
C ASN A 232 -13.31 13.14 -2.26
N GLY A 233 -12.27 12.38 -2.61
CA GLY A 233 -11.71 11.32 -1.77
C GLY A 233 -12.59 10.07 -1.64
N ARG A 234 -13.70 9.96 -2.41
CA ARG A 234 -14.59 8.79 -2.44
C ARG A 234 -14.57 8.13 -3.80
N VAL A 235 -14.47 6.81 -3.79
CA VAL A 235 -14.60 6.01 -5.01
C VAL A 235 -16.08 5.83 -5.33
N GLN A 236 -16.51 6.31 -6.49
CA GLN A 236 -17.81 6.00 -7.06
C GLN A 236 -17.59 4.96 -8.16
N PHE A 237 -18.13 3.77 -7.99
CA PHE A 237 -17.96 2.68 -8.93
C PHE A 237 -19.29 2.01 -9.23
N ASN A 238 -19.56 1.75 -10.50
CA ASN A 238 -20.69 1.00 -10.98
C ASN A 238 -20.19 -0.13 -11.90
N GLY A 239 -20.67 -1.32 -11.65
CA GLY A 239 -20.30 -2.48 -12.43
C GLY A 239 -21.35 -3.56 -12.39
N GLU A 240 -21.10 -4.62 -13.12
CA GLU A 240 -21.94 -5.81 -13.12
C GLU A 240 -21.09 -7.08 -13.15
N ALA A 241 -21.65 -8.12 -12.58
CA ALA A 241 -21.10 -9.47 -12.60
C ALA A 241 -22.12 -10.39 -13.25
N THR A 242 -21.69 -11.20 -14.23
CA THR A 242 -22.51 -12.20 -14.90
C THR A 242 -21.76 -13.53 -14.98
N ALA A 243 -22.50 -14.63 -15.10
CA ALA A 243 -21.92 -15.93 -15.33
C ALA A 243 -22.07 -16.32 -16.81
N ALA A 244 -21.08 -17.01 -17.36
CA ALA A 244 -21.22 -17.69 -18.64
C ALA A 244 -22.38 -18.68 -18.60
N PRO A 245 -23.07 -18.94 -19.73
CA PRO A 245 -24.31 -19.76 -19.74
C PRO A 245 -24.14 -21.14 -19.11
N ASP A 246 -23.00 -21.76 -19.28
CA ASP A 246 -22.63 -23.08 -18.77
C ASP A 246 -22.21 -23.09 -17.29
N ALA A 247 -22.00 -21.92 -16.71
CA ALA A 247 -21.49 -21.75 -15.34
C ALA A 247 -22.51 -21.09 -14.39
N GLN A 248 -23.73 -20.83 -14.81
CA GLN A 248 -24.75 -20.09 -14.04
C GLN A 248 -25.04 -20.72 -12.69
N ASP A 249 -25.24 -22.03 -12.64
CA ASP A 249 -25.58 -22.77 -11.42
C ASP A 249 -24.37 -22.73 -10.43
N ALA A 250 -23.17 -22.98 -10.94
CA ALA A 250 -21.96 -23.00 -10.13
C ALA A 250 -21.60 -21.62 -9.54
N LEU A 251 -21.99 -20.53 -10.20
CA LEU A 251 -21.69 -19.17 -9.82
C LEU A 251 -22.86 -18.44 -9.12
N SER A 252 -24.04 -19.07 -9.01
CA SER A 252 -25.24 -18.44 -8.45
C SER A 252 -25.05 -17.91 -7.04
N ASN A 253 -24.40 -18.67 -6.16
CA ASN A 253 -24.10 -18.26 -4.79
C ASN A 253 -23.08 -17.11 -4.74
N LEU A 254 -22.03 -17.17 -5.55
CA LEU A 254 -21.02 -16.14 -5.64
C LEU A 254 -21.62 -14.81 -6.14
N LEU A 255 -22.47 -14.84 -7.15
CA LEU A 255 -23.17 -13.66 -7.66
C LEU A 255 -24.06 -12.99 -6.61
N ASN A 256 -24.68 -13.77 -5.70
CA ASN A 256 -25.48 -13.22 -4.60
C ASN A 256 -24.62 -12.51 -3.54
N VAL A 257 -23.37 -12.92 -3.37
CA VAL A 257 -22.43 -12.31 -2.41
C VAL A 257 -21.75 -11.06 -2.99
N LEU A 258 -21.47 -11.05 -4.31
CA LEU A 258 -20.76 -9.97 -4.97
C LEU A 258 -21.57 -8.67 -5.06
N GLY A 259 -22.89 -8.73 -5.16
CA GLY A 259 -23.72 -7.53 -5.32
C GLY A 259 -25.22 -7.78 -5.27
N GLN A 260 -25.99 -6.79 -5.65
CA GLN A 260 -27.46 -6.92 -5.71
C GLN A 260 -27.88 -7.71 -6.95
N ARG A 261 -28.48 -8.87 -6.73
CA ARG A 261 -28.96 -9.75 -7.80
C ARG A 261 -30.10 -9.11 -8.59
N GLN A 262 -29.98 -9.09 -9.91
CA GLN A 262 -31.02 -8.68 -10.86
C GLN A 262 -31.07 -9.69 -12.00
N GLY A 263 -31.93 -10.68 -11.87
CA GLY A 263 -32.02 -11.77 -12.85
C GLY A 263 -30.73 -12.57 -12.95
N ASN A 264 -30.13 -12.61 -14.14
CA ASN A 264 -28.87 -13.34 -14.39
C ASN A 264 -27.60 -12.57 -14.06
N LYS A 265 -27.73 -11.32 -13.58
CA LYS A 265 -26.60 -10.48 -13.23
C LYS A 265 -26.66 -9.96 -11.80
N SER A 266 -25.51 -9.60 -11.24
CA SER A 266 -25.37 -8.88 -9.98
C SER A 266 -24.81 -7.48 -10.24
N ILE A 267 -25.47 -6.48 -9.67
CA ILE A 267 -25.04 -5.10 -9.76
C ILE A 267 -24.06 -4.77 -8.64
N LEU A 268 -22.88 -4.30 -9.02
CA LEU A 268 -21.83 -3.87 -8.13
C LEU A 268 -21.91 -2.35 -8.00
N LYS A 269 -22.15 -1.84 -6.79
CA LYS A 269 -22.16 -0.39 -6.54
C LYS A 269 -21.30 -0.09 -5.32
N MET A 270 -20.46 0.94 -5.46
CA MET A 270 -19.63 1.47 -4.38
C MET A 270 -19.65 3.00 -4.47
N GLY A 271 -19.87 3.69 -3.35
CA GLY A 271 -19.91 5.14 -3.24
C GLY A 271 -21.17 5.67 -2.63
#